data_7a035e2b541765c6d77d8a1654447065
#
_entry.id   7a035e2b541765c6d77d8a1654447065
#
_cell.length_a   1.000
_cell.length_b   1.000
_cell.length_c   1.000
_cell.angle_alpha   90.00
_cell.angle_beta   90.00
_cell.angle_gamma   90.00
#
_symmetry.space_group_name_H-M   'P 1'
#
loop_
_entity.id
_entity.type
_entity.pdbx_description
1 polymer ?
#
loop_
_entity_poly.entity_id
_entity_poly.type
_entity_poly.pdbx_seq_one_letter_code
_entity_poly.pdbx_strand_id
1 'polypeptide(L)'
;RKLVEMRVEWTPMHRRYAVFAPALVGWGLLSLPAWLRAPTAPEHLFGGAGSAHLLALGVVGFLVVGTLYHVIPFLIWVNQYSDRLGFESVPMIDDLYDDRLAAADFALFLGGTVALVAADMSLLPAAATGLGGGLVVLGSAVFAANMLLTIRNHSPYSLAGGVFGSPPEREENGDRAEVQE
;
A
#
# COMPACT_ATOMS: atom_id res chain seq x y z
N ARG A 1 -18.03 17.02 13.55
CA ARG A 1 -18.16 18.34 12.90
C ARG A 1 -16.78 18.85 12.46
N LYS A 2 -15.73 18.80 13.31
CA LYS A 2 -14.38 19.26 12.94
C LYS A 2 -13.69 18.44 11.84
N LEU A 3 -13.96 17.14 11.72
CA LEU A 3 -13.39 16.26 10.66
C LEU A 3 -13.91 16.59 9.26
N VAL A 4 -15.10 17.21 9.15
CA VAL A 4 -15.68 17.60 7.85
C VAL A 4 -15.19 18.98 7.40
N GLU A 5 -14.69 19.79 8.33
CA GLU A 5 -14.21 21.17 8.05
C GLU A 5 -12.71 21.24 7.77
N MET A 6 -11.95 20.18 8.07
CA MET A 6 -10.53 20.10 7.70
C MET A 6 -10.42 19.78 6.20
N ARG A 7 -9.82 20.68 5.43
CA ARG A 7 -9.37 20.41 4.06
C ARG A 7 -8.19 19.42 4.13
N VAL A 8 -8.50 18.15 4.30
CA VAL A 8 -7.52 17.09 4.19
C VAL A 8 -7.32 16.81 2.71
N GLU A 9 -6.13 16.99 2.20
CA GLU A 9 -5.79 16.55 0.85
C GLU A 9 -5.97 15.03 0.75
N TRP A 10 -6.67 14.59 -0.29
CA TRP A 10 -6.97 13.19 -0.51
C TRP A 10 -5.73 12.49 -1.11
N THR A 11 -4.83 12.08 -0.24
CA THR A 11 -3.65 11.29 -0.64
C THR A 11 -4.05 9.87 -1.07
N PRO A 12 -3.19 9.15 -1.79
CA PRO A 12 -3.40 7.74 -2.15
C PRO A 12 -3.74 6.84 -0.95
N MET A 13 -3.15 7.09 0.22
CA MET A 13 -3.49 6.40 1.47
C MET A 13 -4.95 6.63 1.88
N HIS A 14 -5.40 7.89 1.92
CA HIS A 14 -6.77 8.23 2.33
C HIS A 14 -7.83 7.60 1.41
N ARG A 15 -7.59 7.59 0.09
CA ARG A 15 -8.50 6.95 -0.88
C ARG A 15 -8.67 5.46 -0.61
N ARG A 16 -7.57 4.77 -0.25
CA ARG A 16 -7.60 3.33 0.05
C ARG A 16 -8.27 3.04 1.39
N TYR A 17 -8.06 3.87 2.39
CA TYR A 17 -8.74 3.72 3.68
C TYR A 17 -10.25 4.02 3.59
N ALA A 18 -10.66 4.89 2.68
CA ALA A 18 -12.07 5.12 2.38
C ALA A 18 -12.77 3.88 1.75
N VAL A 19 -12.00 2.98 1.11
CA VAL A 19 -12.52 1.68 0.64
C VAL A 19 -12.41 0.62 1.74
N PHE A 20 -11.28 0.56 2.44
CA PHE A 20 -11.04 -0.38 3.53
C PHE A 20 -12.13 -0.32 4.61
N ALA A 21 -12.51 0.87 5.07
CA ALA A 21 -13.44 1.02 6.18
C ALA A 21 -14.84 0.42 5.87
N PRO A 22 -15.52 0.76 4.76
CA PRO A 22 -16.79 0.12 4.40
C PRO A 22 -16.64 -1.36 4.05
N ALA A 23 -15.50 -1.78 3.47
CA ALA A 23 -15.23 -3.20 3.19
C ALA A 23 -15.16 -4.02 4.48
N LEU A 24 -14.50 -3.50 5.53
CA LEU A 24 -14.43 -4.14 6.85
C LEU A 24 -15.81 -4.29 7.47
N VAL A 25 -16.62 -3.22 7.45
CA VAL A 25 -17.99 -3.26 7.95
C VAL A 25 -18.85 -4.25 7.15
N GLY A 26 -18.75 -4.20 5.81
CA GLY A 26 -19.48 -5.11 4.93
C GLY A 26 -19.09 -6.57 5.16
N TRP A 27 -17.81 -6.86 5.27
CA TRP A 27 -17.32 -8.21 5.58
C TRP A 27 -17.84 -8.70 6.94
N GLY A 28 -17.79 -7.87 7.99
CA GLY A 28 -18.33 -8.22 9.31
C GLY A 28 -19.83 -8.52 9.27
N LEU A 29 -20.62 -7.68 8.59
CA LEU A 29 -22.06 -7.88 8.45
C LEU A 29 -22.39 -9.15 7.66
N LEU A 30 -21.68 -9.45 6.57
CA LEU A 30 -21.88 -10.67 5.78
C LEU A 30 -21.46 -11.93 6.54
N SER A 31 -20.47 -11.84 7.42
CA SER A 31 -19.94 -12.96 8.18
C SER A 31 -20.73 -13.23 9.49
N LEU A 32 -21.39 -12.22 10.04
CA LEU A 32 -22.10 -12.31 11.30
C LEU A 32 -23.13 -13.47 11.36
N PRO A 33 -23.99 -13.72 10.35
CA PRO A 33 -24.94 -14.82 10.39
C PRO A 33 -24.27 -16.21 10.43
N ALA A 34 -23.11 -16.38 9.77
CA ALA A 34 -22.37 -17.62 9.79
C ALA A 34 -21.78 -17.88 11.19
N TRP A 35 -21.15 -16.90 11.80
CA TRP A 35 -20.58 -16.98 13.14
C TRP A 35 -21.63 -17.19 14.24
N LEU A 36 -22.81 -16.57 14.10
CA LEU A 36 -23.88 -16.77 15.06
C LEU A 36 -24.48 -18.18 15.01
N ARG A 37 -24.49 -18.82 13.83
CA ARG A 37 -25.01 -20.18 13.66
C ARG A 37 -24.04 -21.26 14.09
N ALA A 38 -22.74 -21.09 13.75
CA ALA A 38 -21.69 -22.07 13.99
C ALA A 38 -20.35 -21.37 14.28
N PRO A 39 -20.15 -20.82 15.48
CA PRO A 39 -18.99 -19.98 15.82
C PRO A 39 -17.65 -20.72 15.79
N THR A 40 -17.67 -22.05 15.93
CA THR A 40 -16.47 -22.88 15.95
C THR A 40 -16.23 -23.65 14.64
N ALA A 41 -17.06 -23.42 13.61
CA ALA A 41 -16.93 -24.11 12.33
C ALA A 41 -15.71 -23.58 11.57
N PRO A 42 -14.73 -24.44 11.19
CA PRO A 42 -13.51 -24.03 10.51
C PRO A 42 -13.76 -23.28 9.19
N GLU A 43 -14.85 -23.64 8.49
CA GLU A 43 -15.26 -22.99 7.23
C GLU A 43 -15.65 -21.52 7.41
N HIS A 44 -15.96 -21.09 8.63
CA HIS A 44 -16.32 -19.71 8.95
C HIS A 44 -15.13 -18.86 9.44
N LEU A 45 -13.91 -19.42 9.46
CA LEU A 45 -12.71 -18.74 9.99
C LEU A 45 -12.46 -17.39 9.30
N PHE A 46 -12.66 -17.33 7.99
CA PHE A 46 -12.45 -16.11 7.18
C PHE A 46 -13.75 -15.38 6.83
N GLY A 47 -14.85 -15.73 7.48
CA GLY A 47 -16.16 -15.11 7.30
C GLY A 47 -17.19 -16.04 6.67
N GLY A 48 -18.32 -15.45 6.26
CA GLY A 48 -19.40 -16.17 5.61
C GLY A 48 -19.08 -16.60 4.18
N ALA A 49 -19.93 -17.45 3.61
CA ALA A 49 -19.83 -17.83 2.21
C ALA A 49 -19.82 -16.58 1.29
N GLY A 50 -18.95 -16.56 0.29
CA GLY A 50 -18.84 -15.44 -0.65
C GLY A 50 -18.17 -14.18 -0.13
N SER A 51 -17.56 -14.20 1.06
CA SER A 51 -16.91 -13.02 1.65
C SER A 51 -15.38 -13.04 1.61
N ALA A 52 -14.78 -14.09 1.05
CA ALA A 52 -13.33 -14.29 1.08
C ALA A 52 -12.54 -13.21 0.32
N HIS A 53 -12.96 -12.85 -0.90
CA HIS A 53 -12.29 -11.78 -1.64
C HIS A 53 -12.54 -10.41 -1.02
N LEU A 54 -13.69 -10.19 -0.40
CA LEU A 54 -13.95 -8.94 0.34
C LEU A 54 -12.99 -8.78 1.52
N LEU A 55 -12.71 -9.85 2.27
CA LEU A 55 -11.71 -9.83 3.34
C LEU A 55 -10.31 -9.65 2.78
N ALA A 56 -9.91 -10.52 1.84
CA ALA A 56 -8.52 -10.56 1.37
C ALA A 56 -8.11 -9.30 0.62
N LEU A 57 -8.97 -8.78 -0.24
CA LEU A 57 -8.67 -7.63 -1.10
C LEU A 57 -9.27 -6.34 -0.56
N GLY A 58 -10.58 -6.35 -0.23
CA GLY A 58 -11.29 -5.17 0.25
C GLY A 58 -10.78 -4.69 1.62
N VAL A 59 -10.48 -5.62 2.54
CA VAL A 59 -9.97 -5.28 3.87
C VAL A 59 -8.45 -5.29 3.89
N VAL A 60 -7.83 -6.47 3.75
CA VAL A 60 -6.37 -6.61 3.93
C VAL A 60 -5.60 -5.93 2.80
N GLY A 61 -6.00 -6.14 1.55
CA GLY A 61 -5.31 -5.56 0.39
C GLY A 61 -5.29 -4.04 0.41
N PHE A 62 -6.45 -3.40 0.58
CA PHE A 62 -6.52 -1.93 0.64
C PHE A 62 -5.82 -1.34 1.86
N LEU A 63 -5.87 -2.01 3.02
CA LEU A 63 -5.13 -1.60 4.21
C LEU A 63 -3.62 -1.63 3.95
N VAL A 64 -3.11 -2.76 3.45
CA VAL A 64 -1.67 -2.95 3.21
C VAL A 64 -1.16 -1.97 2.16
N VAL A 65 -1.80 -1.92 0.97
CA VAL A 65 -1.37 -1.03 -0.11
C VAL A 65 -1.48 0.44 0.32
N GLY A 66 -2.55 0.81 1.02
CA GLY A 66 -2.72 2.16 1.57
C GLY A 66 -1.62 2.54 2.55
N THR A 67 -1.26 1.63 3.45
CA THR A 67 -0.18 1.84 4.41
C THR A 67 1.18 1.97 3.72
N LEU A 68 1.46 1.15 2.71
CA LEU A 68 2.72 1.19 1.97
C LEU A 68 2.91 2.48 1.18
N TYR A 69 1.85 3.09 0.67
CA TYR A 69 1.90 4.42 0.04
C TYR A 69 2.33 5.54 0.99
N HIS A 70 2.21 5.33 2.29
CA HIS A 70 2.73 6.27 3.29
C HIS A 70 4.10 5.84 3.79
N VAL A 71 4.27 4.58 4.17
CA VAL A 71 5.46 4.08 4.86
C VAL A 71 6.70 4.12 3.96
N ILE A 72 6.60 3.69 2.69
CA ILE A 72 7.76 3.65 1.80
C ILE A 72 8.30 5.05 1.52
N PRO A 73 7.50 6.03 1.04
CA PRO A 73 7.99 7.39 0.84
C PRO A 73 8.46 8.06 2.13
N PHE A 74 7.79 7.82 3.26
CA PHE A 74 8.17 8.36 4.56
C PHE A 74 9.57 7.88 4.99
N LEU A 75 9.85 6.59 4.89
CA LEU A 75 11.17 6.05 5.24
C LEU A 75 12.28 6.62 4.35
N ILE A 76 12.03 6.75 3.05
CA ILE A 76 12.96 7.39 2.13
C ILE A 76 13.17 8.85 2.52
N TRP A 77 12.09 9.56 2.79
CA TRP A 77 12.14 10.98 3.14
C TRP A 77 12.95 11.23 4.42
N VAL A 78 12.69 10.44 5.48
CA VAL A 78 13.43 10.55 6.75
C VAL A 78 14.92 10.29 6.54
N ASN A 79 15.28 9.27 5.77
CA ASN A 79 16.69 8.91 5.58
C ASN A 79 17.45 9.87 4.65
N GLN A 80 16.77 10.51 3.69
CA GLN A 80 17.43 11.27 2.64
C GLN A 80 17.30 12.79 2.81
N TYR A 81 16.19 13.25 3.37
CA TYR A 81 15.81 14.66 3.34
C TYR A 81 15.65 15.31 4.72
N SER A 82 15.50 14.55 5.80
CA SER A 82 15.24 15.09 7.14
C SER A 82 16.34 16.05 7.60
N ASP A 83 17.60 15.73 7.38
CA ASP A 83 18.76 16.53 7.84
C ASP A 83 18.94 17.82 7.04
N ARG A 84 18.30 17.92 5.88
CA ARG A 84 18.34 19.11 5.01
C ARG A 84 17.17 20.05 5.23
N LEU A 85 16.20 19.64 6.04
CA LEU A 85 14.99 20.43 6.31
C LEU A 85 15.37 21.75 6.99
N GLY A 86 14.93 22.87 6.39
CA GLY A 86 15.23 24.20 6.87
C GLY A 86 16.51 24.83 6.32
N PHE A 87 17.37 24.08 5.65
CA PHE A 87 18.58 24.58 4.97
C PHE A 87 18.41 24.63 3.44
N GLU A 88 17.65 23.70 2.90
CA GLU A 88 17.39 23.56 1.46
C GLU A 88 15.90 23.33 1.19
N SER A 89 15.48 23.58 -0.05
CA SER A 89 14.15 23.16 -0.52
C SER A 89 14.15 21.65 -0.73
N VAL A 90 13.41 20.91 0.12
CA VAL A 90 13.28 19.45 0.03
C VAL A 90 11.90 19.09 -0.49
N PRO A 91 11.75 17.98 -1.28
CA PRO A 91 10.44 17.51 -1.71
C PRO A 91 9.61 17.08 -0.51
N MET A 92 8.29 17.18 -0.61
CA MET A 92 7.38 16.61 0.38
C MET A 92 7.26 15.10 0.17
N ILE A 93 6.76 14.39 1.18
CA ILE A 93 6.60 12.92 1.13
C ILE A 93 5.75 12.50 -0.07
N ASP A 94 4.69 13.25 -0.36
CA ASP A 94 3.76 12.96 -1.45
C ASP A 94 4.35 13.28 -2.84
N ASP A 95 5.46 14.03 -2.94
CA ASP A 95 6.15 14.33 -4.19
C ASP A 95 7.08 13.19 -4.65
N LEU A 96 7.28 12.15 -3.81
CA LEU A 96 8.26 11.09 -4.10
C LEU A 96 7.74 10.01 -5.05
N TYR A 97 6.44 9.85 -5.22
CA TYR A 97 5.83 8.85 -6.10
C TYR A 97 4.99 9.49 -7.20
N ASP A 98 4.67 8.73 -8.24
CA ASP A 98 3.84 9.22 -9.35
C ASP A 98 2.35 9.07 -9.03
N ASP A 99 1.63 10.19 -8.96
CA ASP A 99 0.18 10.25 -8.68
C ASP A 99 -0.68 9.58 -9.75
N ARG A 100 -0.22 9.56 -11.03
CA ARG A 100 -0.97 8.93 -12.12
C ARG A 100 -0.92 7.42 -11.99
N LEU A 101 0.26 6.89 -11.65
CA LEU A 101 0.41 5.46 -11.35
C LEU A 101 -0.38 5.09 -10.10
N ALA A 102 -0.39 5.94 -9.06
CA ALA A 102 -1.17 5.74 -7.86
C ALA A 102 -2.69 5.76 -8.10
N ALA A 103 -3.16 6.55 -9.05
CA ALA A 103 -4.56 6.55 -9.47
C ALA A 103 -4.90 5.33 -10.34
N ALA A 104 -4.00 4.93 -11.23
CA ALA A 104 -4.17 3.77 -12.10
C ALA A 104 -4.23 2.46 -11.31
N ASP A 105 -3.28 2.24 -10.39
CA ASP A 105 -3.30 1.04 -9.55
C ASP A 105 -4.55 0.97 -8.67
N PHE A 106 -4.97 2.10 -8.09
CA PHE A 106 -6.18 2.18 -7.30
C PHE A 106 -7.42 1.78 -8.11
N ALA A 107 -7.57 2.32 -9.33
CA ALA A 107 -8.73 2.03 -10.18
C ALA A 107 -8.76 0.54 -10.61
N LEU A 108 -7.60 0.00 -11.00
CA LEU A 108 -7.46 -1.40 -11.39
C LEU A 108 -7.72 -2.35 -10.22
N PHE A 109 -7.09 -2.09 -9.07
CA PHE A 109 -7.26 -2.92 -7.89
C PHE A 109 -8.69 -2.86 -7.34
N LEU A 110 -9.31 -1.68 -7.33
CA LEU A 110 -10.70 -1.50 -6.91
C LEU A 110 -11.67 -2.21 -7.89
N GLY A 111 -11.52 -1.97 -9.19
CA GLY A 111 -12.37 -2.60 -10.21
C GLY A 111 -12.27 -4.11 -10.17
N GLY A 112 -11.05 -4.66 -10.02
CA GLY A 112 -10.83 -6.09 -9.85
C GLY A 112 -11.44 -6.65 -8.57
N THR A 113 -11.27 -5.97 -7.44
CA THR A 113 -11.89 -6.35 -6.15
C THR A 113 -13.42 -6.39 -6.24
N VAL A 114 -14.02 -5.33 -6.81
CA VAL A 114 -15.48 -5.27 -6.99
C VAL A 114 -15.99 -6.40 -7.89
N ALA A 115 -15.28 -6.70 -9.00
CA ALA A 115 -15.67 -7.78 -9.90
C ALA A 115 -15.60 -9.17 -9.20
N LEU A 116 -14.56 -9.42 -8.40
CA LEU A 116 -14.40 -10.65 -7.65
C LEU A 116 -15.46 -10.81 -6.56
N VAL A 117 -15.71 -9.76 -5.78
CA VAL A 117 -16.75 -9.77 -4.74
C VAL A 117 -18.14 -9.95 -5.36
N ALA A 118 -18.43 -9.30 -6.49
CA ALA A 118 -19.70 -9.46 -7.18
C ALA A 118 -19.87 -10.87 -7.76
N ALA A 119 -18.80 -11.50 -8.24
CA ALA A 119 -18.82 -12.91 -8.67
C ALA A 119 -19.05 -13.86 -7.49
N ASP A 120 -18.40 -13.65 -6.33
CA ASP A 120 -18.63 -14.42 -5.11
C ASP A 120 -20.09 -14.34 -4.64
N MET A 121 -20.71 -13.19 -4.78
CA MET A 121 -22.12 -12.96 -4.45
C MET A 121 -23.09 -13.43 -5.54
N SER A 122 -22.59 -14.06 -6.61
CA SER A 122 -23.38 -14.50 -7.78
C SER A 122 -24.11 -13.35 -8.51
N LEU A 123 -23.63 -12.11 -8.35
CA LEU A 123 -24.15 -10.93 -9.07
C LEU A 123 -23.55 -10.82 -10.47
N LEU A 124 -22.39 -11.46 -10.71
CA LEU A 124 -21.74 -11.54 -12.01
C LEU A 124 -21.50 -13.02 -12.39
N PRO A 125 -21.40 -13.34 -13.69
CA PRO A 125 -21.03 -14.66 -14.14
C PRO A 125 -19.65 -15.08 -13.63
N ALA A 126 -19.41 -16.39 -13.47
CA ALA A 126 -18.13 -16.94 -13.02
C ALA A 126 -16.93 -16.50 -13.90
N ALA A 127 -17.16 -16.20 -15.19
CA ALA A 127 -16.12 -15.64 -16.06
C ALA A 127 -15.56 -14.29 -15.57
N ALA A 128 -16.33 -13.53 -14.81
CA ALA A 128 -15.89 -12.25 -14.21
C ALA A 128 -14.75 -12.45 -13.20
N THR A 129 -14.62 -13.65 -12.60
CA THR A 129 -13.50 -13.97 -11.67
C THR A 129 -12.15 -13.86 -12.36
N GLY A 130 -12.01 -14.36 -13.59
CA GLY A 130 -10.76 -14.26 -14.35
C GLY A 130 -10.39 -12.82 -14.68
N LEU A 131 -11.37 -12.02 -15.12
CA LEU A 131 -11.16 -10.59 -15.40
C LEU A 131 -10.84 -9.82 -14.11
N GLY A 132 -11.58 -10.05 -13.04
CA GLY A 132 -11.36 -9.40 -11.75
C GLY A 132 -9.97 -9.72 -11.19
N GLY A 133 -9.57 -10.99 -11.21
CA GLY A 133 -8.23 -11.42 -10.81
C GLY A 133 -7.13 -10.78 -11.65
N GLY A 134 -7.30 -10.73 -12.98
CA GLY A 134 -6.38 -10.05 -13.88
C GLY A 134 -6.21 -8.56 -13.56
N LEU A 135 -7.30 -7.84 -13.26
CA LEU A 135 -7.26 -6.44 -12.86
C LEU A 135 -6.53 -6.23 -11.52
N VAL A 136 -6.76 -7.11 -10.53
CA VAL A 136 -6.06 -7.07 -9.23
C VAL A 136 -4.56 -7.27 -9.43
N VAL A 137 -4.16 -8.28 -10.22
CA VAL A 137 -2.74 -8.54 -10.52
C VAL A 137 -2.10 -7.35 -11.22
N LEU A 138 -2.77 -6.79 -12.24
CA LEU A 138 -2.27 -5.63 -12.97
C LEU A 138 -2.15 -4.40 -12.06
N GLY A 139 -3.17 -4.11 -11.24
CA GLY A 139 -3.13 -3.03 -10.25
C GLY A 139 -1.98 -3.20 -9.26
N SER A 140 -1.77 -4.42 -8.76
CA SER A 140 -0.64 -4.74 -7.87
C SER A 140 0.72 -4.55 -8.55
N ALA A 141 0.83 -4.90 -9.83
CA ALA A 141 2.04 -4.70 -10.62
C ALA A 141 2.33 -3.21 -10.84
N VAL A 142 1.32 -2.39 -11.14
CA VAL A 142 1.45 -0.92 -11.27
C VAL A 142 1.87 -0.30 -9.94
N PHE A 143 1.27 -0.72 -8.82
CA PHE A 143 1.68 -0.30 -7.48
C PHE A 143 3.16 -0.64 -7.21
N ALA A 144 3.57 -1.89 -7.46
CA ALA A 144 4.94 -2.32 -7.26
C ALA A 144 5.92 -1.51 -8.13
N ALA A 145 5.57 -1.27 -9.39
CA ALA A 145 6.38 -0.44 -10.29
C ALA A 145 6.53 0.99 -9.76
N ASN A 146 5.44 1.62 -9.29
CA ASN A 146 5.48 2.96 -8.71
C ASN A 146 6.40 3.02 -7.48
N MET A 147 6.28 2.05 -6.55
CA MET A 147 7.13 1.98 -5.37
C MET A 147 8.60 1.70 -5.71
N LEU A 148 8.87 0.83 -6.68
CA LEU A 148 10.24 0.56 -7.14
C LEU A 148 10.87 1.79 -7.80
N LEU A 149 10.12 2.54 -8.58
CA LEU A 149 10.58 3.81 -9.17
C LEU A 149 10.87 4.84 -8.07
N THR A 150 10.01 4.95 -7.06
CA THR A 150 10.21 5.82 -5.90
C THR A 150 11.52 5.47 -5.17
N ILE A 151 11.75 4.19 -4.88
CA ILE A 151 12.97 3.72 -4.24
C ILE A 151 14.19 4.01 -5.12
N ARG A 152 14.12 3.67 -6.41
CA ARG A 152 15.23 3.86 -7.34
C ARG A 152 15.64 5.33 -7.50
N ASN A 153 14.67 6.23 -7.55
CA ASN A 153 14.91 7.64 -7.84
C ASN A 153 15.33 8.44 -6.60
N HIS A 154 14.94 8.00 -5.41
CA HIS A 154 15.10 8.78 -4.18
C HIS A 154 15.87 8.06 -3.08
N SER A 155 16.19 6.76 -3.21
CA SER A 155 17.02 6.05 -2.23
C SER A 155 18.52 6.26 -2.53
N PRO A 156 19.34 6.56 -1.52
CA PRO A 156 20.80 6.61 -1.66
C PRO A 156 21.43 5.25 -1.90
N TYR A 157 20.70 4.18 -1.60
CA TYR A 157 21.16 2.81 -1.78
C TYR A 157 20.71 2.28 -3.14
N SER A 158 21.63 1.68 -3.91
CA SER A 158 21.22 0.90 -5.08
C SER A 158 20.38 -0.29 -4.62
N LEU A 159 19.31 -0.63 -5.37
CA LEU A 159 18.46 -1.80 -5.04
C LEU A 159 19.30 -3.09 -4.90
N ALA A 160 20.39 -3.22 -5.66
CA ALA A 160 21.34 -4.33 -5.55
C ALA A 160 22.18 -4.26 -4.25
N GLY A 161 22.57 -3.06 -3.80
CA GLY A 161 23.31 -2.86 -2.55
C GLY A 161 22.47 -3.03 -1.29
N GLY A 162 21.17 -2.65 -1.35
CA GLY A 162 20.26 -2.76 -0.20
C GLY A 162 19.80 -4.19 0.10
N VAL A 163 19.78 -5.07 -0.90
CA VAL A 163 19.36 -6.49 -0.75
C VAL A 163 20.55 -7.42 -0.53
N PHE A 164 21.74 -7.08 -1.04
CA PHE A 164 22.90 -7.95 -1.08
C PHE A 164 24.21 -7.28 -0.64
N GLY A 165 24.22 -6.00 -0.28
CA GLY A 165 25.43 -5.22 -0.12
C GLY A 165 25.77 -4.82 1.29
N SER A 166 27.08 -4.79 1.56
CA SER A 166 27.70 -4.23 2.74
C SER A 166 27.39 -2.73 2.88
N PRO A 167 27.36 -2.18 4.11
CA PRO A 167 27.24 -0.74 4.30
C PRO A 167 28.35 0.01 3.53
N PRO A 168 28.09 1.24 3.05
CA PRO A 168 29.16 2.04 2.45
C PRO A 168 30.28 2.17 3.46
N GLU A 169 31.50 1.81 3.05
CA GLU A 169 32.70 2.08 3.82
C GLU A 169 32.71 3.59 4.11
N ARG A 170 32.58 3.95 5.39
CA ARG A 170 32.93 5.31 5.82
C ARG A 170 34.35 5.52 5.37
N GLU A 171 34.57 6.47 4.50
CA GLU A 171 35.91 6.99 4.22
C GLU A 171 36.50 7.47 5.55
N GLU A 172 37.23 6.56 6.20
CA GLU A 172 38.16 6.85 7.29
C GLU A 172 39.43 7.46 6.70
N ASN A 173 39.26 8.52 5.90
CA ASN A 173 40.32 9.35 5.34
C ASN A 173 40.25 10.72 5.97
N GLY A 174 40.89 10.91 7.10
CA GLY A 174 41.07 12.26 7.63
C GLY A 174 41.82 12.42 8.94
N ASP A 175 42.32 11.37 9.56
CA ASP A 175 42.98 11.60 10.86
C ASP A 175 44.29 10.81 11.07
N ARG A 176 45.09 10.68 10.02
CA ARG A 176 46.46 10.14 10.15
C ARG A 176 47.55 11.08 9.64
N ALA A 177 47.33 12.37 9.61
CA ALA A 177 48.32 13.33 9.10
C ALA A 177 48.84 14.35 10.09
N GLU A 178 48.45 14.30 11.38
CA GLU A 178 49.00 15.28 12.36
C GLU A 178 49.41 14.61 13.68
N VAL A 179 50.30 13.62 13.65
CA VAL A 179 51.13 13.27 14.80
C VAL A 179 52.51 12.84 14.30
N GLN A 180 53.26 13.77 13.72
CA GLN A 180 54.72 13.73 13.62
C GLN A 180 55.23 15.14 13.47
N GLU A 181 55.37 15.87 14.61
CA GLU A 181 56.49 16.79 14.91
C GLU A 181 56.56 16.99 16.41
#